data_970b786c7dc82597cab81d326660e005
#
_entry.id   970b786c7dc82597cab81d326660e005
#
_cell.length_a   1.000
_cell.length_b   1.000
_cell.length_c   1.000
_cell.angle_alpha   90.00
_cell.angle_beta   90.00
_cell.angle_gamma   90.00
#
_symmetry.space_group_name_H-M   'P 1'
#
loop_
_entity.id
_entity.type
_entity.pdbx_description
1 polymer ?
#
loop_
_entity_poly.entity_id
_entity_poly.type
_entity_poly.pdbx_seq_one_letter_code
_entity_poly.pdbx_strand_id
1 'polypeptide(L)'
;MALVSALYSRPDLFAGRHVIAHIDNATALSAIINGYSSRPEMAQLVNLYHVARAALRSVFWSAYVASKANLADIPTRMERESEIPAGIPQSEFVLAPLDWDAVTLIGWALELMERTQALASAQGAQSEA
;
A
#
# COMPACT_ATOMS: atom_id res chain seq x y z
N MET A 1 -8.98 -1.12 0.93
CA MET A 1 -8.05 -0.09 1.43
C MET A 1 -6.94 0.15 0.39
N ALA A 2 -6.87 1.35 -0.15
CA ALA A 2 -5.97 1.70 -1.27
C ALA A 2 -4.48 1.42 -0.99
N LEU A 3 -4.02 1.62 0.24
CA LEU A 3 -2.63 1.36 0.62
C LEU A 3 -2.23 -0.11 0.44
N VAL A 4 -3.08 -1.05 0.83
CA VAL A 4 -2.81 -2.48 0.64
C VAL A 4 -2.74 -2.82 -0.84
N SER A 5 -3.68 -2.31 -1.63
CA SER A 5 -3.68 -2.50 -3.08
C SER A 5 -2.40 -1.95 -3.72
N ALA A 6 -1.92 -0.79 -3.29
CA ALA A 6 -0.68 -0.20 -3.80
C ALA A 6 0.55 -1.06 -3.49
N LEU A 7 0.65 -1.59 -2.26
CA LEU A 7 1.75 -2.47 -1.85
C LEU A 7 1.83 -3.75 -2.69
N TYR A 8 0.71 -4.36 -2.98
CA TYR A 8 0.65 -5.59 -3.78
C TYR A 8 0.79 -5.34 -5.28
N SER A 9 0.32 -4.20 -5.78
CA SER A 9 0.38 -3.85 -7.20
C SER A 9 1.76 -3.31 -7.62
N ARG A 10 2.42 -2.56 -6.77
CA ARG A 10 3.69 -1.89 -7.05
C ARG A 10 4.72 -2.09 -5.94
N PRO A 11 5.11 -3.35 -5.65
CA PRO A 11 6.10 -3.64 -4.61
C PRO A 11 7.46 -2.98 -4.88
N ASP A 12 7.81 -2.73 -6.14
CA ASP A 12 9.02 -2.02 -6.56
C ASP A 12 9.15 -0.62 -5.99
N LEU A 13 8.02 0.07 -5.74
CA LEU A 13 8.03 1.41 -5.17
C LEU A 13 8.30 1.43 -3.66
N PHE A 14 8.08 0.32 -2.97
CA PHE A 14 8.11 0.25 -1.51
C PHE A 14 9.24 -0.60 -0.95
N ALA A 15 9.78 -1.55 -1.72
CA ALA A 15 10.78 -2.51 -1.26
C ALA A 15 12.01 -1.81 -0.67
N GLY A 16 12.34 -2.13 0.59
CA GLY A 16 13.51 -1.63 1.30
C GLY A 16 13.47 -0.13 1.63
N ARG A 17 12.30 0.50 1.55
CA ARG A 17 12.17 1.96 1.74
C ARG A 17 11.52 2.35 3.06
N HIS A 18 11.82 3.57 3.49
CA HIS A 18 11.06 4.28 4.51
C HIS A 18 9.92 5.03 3.84
N VAL A 19 8.71 4.80 4.29
CA VAL A 19 7.48 5.33 3.68
C VAL A 19 6.64 6.08 4.71
N ILE A 20 6.19 7.26 4.37
CA ILE A 20 5.17 7.98 5.13
C ILE A 20 3.84 7.77 4.43
N ALA A 21 2.91 7.12 5.12
CA ALA A 21 1.56 6.87 4.63
C ALA A 21 0.56 7.83 5.28
N HIS A 22 -0.06 8.67 4.48
CA HIS A 22 -1.11 9.57 4.94
C HIS A 22 -2.47 8.90 4.78
N ILE A 23 -3.20 8.72 5.88
CA ILE A 23 -4.47 8.02 5.94
C ILE A 23 -5.55 8.96 6.45
N ASP A 24 -6.61 9.14 5.69
CA ASP A 24 -7.73 10.04 6.01
C ASP A 24 -8.89 9.36 6.74
N ASN A 25 -8.81 8.05 6.94
CA ASN A 25 -9.76 7.28 7.73
C ASN A 25 -9.17 6.95 9.10
N ALA A 26 -9.66 7.61 10.14
CA ALA A 26 -9.16 7.45 11.50
C ALA A 26 -9.33 6.00 12.03
N THR A 27 -10.40 5.30 11.64
CA THR A 27 -10.62 3.90 12.03
C THR A 27 -9.59 2.98 11.39
N ALA A 28 -9.31 3.18 10.11
CA ALA A 28 -8.29 2.40 9.39
C ALA A 28 -6.88 2.68 9.95
N LEU A 29 -6.57 3.94 10.24
CA LEU A 29 -5.30 4.32 10.85
C LEU A 29 -5.11 3.66 12.21
N SER A 30 -6.12 3.73 13.07
CA SER A 30 -6.09 3.08 14.40
C SER A 30 -5.88 1.57 14.28
N ALA A 31 -6.58 0.90 13.36
CA ALA A 31 -6.43 -0.52 13.14
C ALA A 31 -5.01 -0.89 12.67
N ILE A 32 -4.43 -0.11 11.78
CA ILE A 32 -3.04 -0.31 11.31
C ILE A 32 -2.03 -0.13 12.43
N ILE A 33 -2.15 0.93 13.23
CA ILE A 33 -1.24 1.21 14.34
C ILE A 33 -1.33 0.14 15.42
N ASN A 34 -2.55 -0.26 15.78
CA ASN A 34 -2.78 -1.27 16.82
C ASN A 34 -2.51 -2.71 16.32
N GLY A 35 -2.45 -2.93 15.00
CA GLY A 35 -2.32 -4.26 14.41
C GLY A 35 -3.55 -5.14 14.56
N TYR A 36 -4.70 -4.56 14.89
CA TYR A 36 -5.92 -5.28 15.21
C TYR A 36 -7.18 -4.48 14.83
N SER A 37 -8.24 -5.21 14.50
CA SER A 37 -9.58 -4.68 14.36
C SER A 37 -10.62 -5.71 14.79
N SER A 38 -11.68 -5.27 15.46
CA SER A 38 -12.83 -6.11 15.81
C SER A 38 -13.72 -6.46 14.61
N ARG A 39 -13.55 -5.75 13.50
CA ARG A 39 -14.27 -6.03 12.25
C ARG A 39 -13.45 -7.02 11.42
N PRO A 40 -14.00 -8.21 11.07
CA PRO A 40 -13.26 -9.26 10.36
C PRO A 40 -12.61 -8.79 9.06
N GLU A 41 -13.34 -8.03 8.24
CA GLU A 41 -12.86 -7.50 6.96
C GLU A 41 -11.67 -6.54 7.16
N MET A 42 -11.76 -5.65 8.15
CA MET A 42 -10.68 -4.74 8.47
C MET A 42 -9.48 -5.50 9.06
N ALA A 43 -9.71 -6.53 9.87
CA ALA A 43 -8.66 -7.35 10.44
C ALA A 43 -7.86 -8.06 9.33
N GLN A 44 -8.52 -8.58 8.30
CA GLN A 44 -7.87 -9.17 7.13
C GLN A 44 -7.00 -8.14 6.40
N LEU A 45 -7.50 -6.93 6.18
CA LEU A 45 -6.73 -5.86 5.54
C LEU A 45 -5.50 -5.45 6.34
N VAL A 46 -5.64 -5.38 7.66
CA VAL A 46 -4.53 -5.07 8.58
C VAL A 46 -3.47 -6.17 8.53
N ASN A 47 -3.87 -7.44 8.54
CA ASN A 47 -2.95 -8.56 8.40
C ASN A 47 -2.20 -8.52 7.07
N LEU A 48 -2.90 -8.29 5.96
CA LEU A 48 -2.29 -8.14 4.64
C LEU A 48 -1.28 -6.99 4.59
N TYR A 49 -1.62 -5.87 5.20
CA TYR A 49 -0.71 -4.74 5.29
C TYR A 49 0.59 -5.10 6.01
N HIS A 50 0.49 -5.76 7.18
CA HIS A 50 1.67 -6.14 7.95
C HIS A 50 2.51 -7.21 7.26
N VAL A 51 1.89 -8.18 6.61
CA VAL A 51 2.59 -9.20 5.81
C VAL A 51 3.33 -8.56 4.64
N ALA A 52 2.66 -7.69 3.90
CA ALA A 52 3.27 -6.96 2.79
C ALA A 52 4.47 -6.11 3.24
N ARG A 53 4.30 -5.36 4.31
CA ARG A 53 5.36 -4.54 4.89
C ARG A 53 6.58 -5.36 5.30
N ALA A 54 6.37 -6.49 5.94
CA ALA A 54 7.44 -7.40 6.35
C ALA A 54 8.15 -8.03 5.13
N ALA A 55 7.39 -8.51 4.16
CA ALA A 55 7.92 -9.08 2.92
C ALA A 55 8.75 -8.07 2.12
N LEU A 56 8.29 -6.83 2.04
CA LEU A 56 8.98 -5.74 1.35
C LEU A 56 10.17 -5.17 2.13
N ARG A 57 10.34 -5.56 3.40
CA ARG A 57 11.35 -4.97 4.31
C ARG A 57 11.25 -3.45 4.37
N SER A 58 10.04 -2.94 4.37
CA SER A 58 9.74 -1.51 4.36
C SER A 58 9.40 -1.03 5.77
N VAL A 59 9.81 0.18 6.07
CA VAL A 59 9.46 0.86 7.32
C VAL A 59 8.39 1.90 7.02
N PHE A 60 7.23 1.76 7.64
CA PHE A 60 6.11 2.66 7.45
C PHE A 60 5.86 3.51 8.68
N TRP A 61 5.72 4.78 8.47
CA TRP A 61 5.14 5.72 9.41
C TRP A 61 3.76 6.13 8.91
N SER A 62 2.73 5.79 9.67
CA SER A 62 1.34 6.11 9.31
C SER A 62 0.88 7.35 10.06
N ALA A 63 0.38 8.33 9.34
CA ALA A 63 -0.09 9.59 9.90
C ALA A 63 -1.51 9.91 9.40
N TYR A 64 -2.29 10.57 10.25
CA TYR A 64 -3.60 11.06 9.86
C TYR A 64 -3.48 12.27 8.92
N VAL A 65 -4.33 12.32 7.92
CA VAL A 65 -4.55 13.49 7.09
C VAL A 65 -6.05 13.79 6.99
N ALA A 66 -6.42 15.06 7.13
CA ALA A 66 -7.82 15.44 6.93
C ALA A 66 -8.23 15.17 5.47
N SER A 67 -9.45 14.65 5.25
CA SER A 67 -9.92 14.28 3.89
C SER A 67 -9.82 15.41 2.89
N LYS A 68 -10.05 16.65 3.32
CA LYS A 68 -9.91 17.84 2.47
C LYS A 68 -8.46 18.13 2.04
N ALA A 69 -7.49 17.67 2.82
CA ALA A 69 -6.05 17.84 2.55
C ALA A 69 -5.43 16.60 1.91
N ASN A 70 -6.19 15.54 1.72
CA ASN A 70 -5.70 14.31 1.09
C ASN A 70 -5.69 14.46 -0.43
N LEU A 71 -4.51 14.67 -1.01
CA LEU A 71 -4.35 14.80 -2.47
C LEU A 71 -4.78 13.55 -3.22
N ALA A 72 -4.66 12.37 -2.62
CA ALA A 72 -5.07 11.11 -3.23
C ALA A 72 -6.59 10.95 -3.36
N ASP A 73 -7.37 11.75 -2.62
CA ASP A 73 -8.83 11.77 -2.73
C ASP A 73 -9.33 12.59 -3.94
N ILE A 74 -8.51 13.50 -4.45
CA ILE A 74 -8.89 14.39 -5.57
C ILE A 74 -9.28 13.60 -6.83
N PRO A 75 -8.50 12.61 -7.31
CA PRO A 75 -8.85 11.85 -8.50
C PRO A 75 -10.11 11.00 -8.36
N THR A 76 -10.56 10.72 -7.14
CA THR A 76 -11.78 9.94 -6.89
C THR A 76 -13.05 10.79 -6.96
N ARG A 77 -12.90 12.10 -7.04
CA ARG A 77 -14.00 13.09 -7.08
C ARG A 77 -13.88 13.95 -8.32
N MET A 78 -14.71 13.69 -9.32
CA MET A 78 -14.70 14.41 -10.61
C MET A 78 -14.82 15.93 -10.43
N GLU A 79 -15.57 16.40 -9.45
CA GLU A 79 -15.74 17.82 -9.14
C GLU A 79 -14.46 18.53 -8.65
N ARG A 80 -13.45 17.76 -8.24
CA ARG A 80 -12.20 18.29 -7.71
C ARG A 80 -11.00 18.13 -8.66
N GLU A 81 -11.23 17.67 -9.87
CA GLU A 81 -10.14 17.41 -10.82
C GLU A 81 -9.28 18.66 -11.09
N SER A 82 -9.87 19.85 -11.08
CA SER A 82 -9.16 21.12 -11.23
C SER A 82 -8.24 21.48 -10.05
N GLU A 83 -8.37 20.79 -8.92
CA GLU A 83 -7.54 21.01 -7.73
C GLU A 83 -6.24 20.20 -7.78
N ILE A 84 -6.05 19.34 -8.78
CA ILE A 84 -4.82 18.56 -8.94
C ILE A 84 -3.67 19.51 -9.23
N PRO A 85 -2.60 19.53 -8.39
CA PRO A 85 -1.46 20.39 -8.63
C PRO A 85 -0.80 20.10 -9.99
N ALA A 86 -0.44 21.16 -10.72
CA ALA A 86 0.27 21.03 -11.96
C ALA A 86 1.61 20.29 -11.75
N GLY A 87 1.92 19.34 -12.63
CA GLY A 87 3.17 18.59 -12.58
C GLY A 87 3.09 17.26 -11.81
N ILE A 88 1.95 16.91 -11.21
CA ILE A 88 1.72 15.55 -10.71
C ILE A 88 1.37 14.66 -11.91
N PRO A 89 2.20 13.66 -12.25
CA PRO A 89 1.86 12.75 -13.34
C PRO A 89 0.63 11.94 -12.96
N GLN A 90 -0.39 11.98 -13.80
CA GLN A 90 -1.51 11.08 -13.69
C GLN A 90 -1.08 9.74 -14.29
N SER A 91 -0.87 8.76 -13.44
CA SER A 91 -0.69 7.38 -13.88
C SER A 91 -2.01 6.63 -13.75
N GLU A 92 -2.40 5.93 -14.81
CA GLU A 92 -3.53 5.01 -14.75
C GLU A 92 -3.13 3.81 -13.89
N PHE A 93 -3.60 3.78 -12.64
CA PHE A 93 -3.53 2.60 -11.81
C PHE A 93 -4.75 1.73 -12.09
N VAL A 94 -4.56 0.66 -12.82
CA VAL A 94 -5.53 -0.42 -12.84
C VAL A 94 -5.31 -1.23 -11.57
N LEU A 95 -6.10 -0.96 -10.55
CA LEU A 95 -6.14 -1.81 -9.37
C LEU A 95 -6.82 -3.12 -9.76
N ALA A 96 -6.10 -4.22 -9.73
CA ALA A 96 -6.70 -5.53 -9.83
C ALA A 96 -7.73 -5.70 -8.71
N PRO A 97 -8.95 -6.19 -8.98
CA PRO A 97 -9.92 -6.46 -7.94
C PRO A 97 -9.32 -7.46 -6.95
N LEU A 98 -9.39 -7.11 -5.66
CA LEU A 98 -8.89 -7.93 -4.59
C LEU A 98 -9.95 -8.99 -4.24
N ASP A 99 -9.63 -10.26 -4.44
CA ASP A 99 -10.39 -11.36 -3.88
C ASP A 99 -9.92 -11.59 -2.44
N TRP A 100 -10.82 -11.38 -1.49
CA TRP A 100 -10.53 -11.37 -0.05
C TRP A 100 -10.64 -12.74 0.63
N ASP A 101 -10.71 -13.83 -0.10
CA ASP A 101 -10.69 -15.16 0.52
C ASP A 101 -9.27 -15.49 1.06
N ALA A 102 -9.22 -16.33 2.11
CA ALA A 102 -7.97 -16.61 2.82
C ALA A 102 -6.92 -17.32 1.93
N VAL A 103 -7.33 -18.13 0.98
CA VAL A 103 -6.43 -18.86 0.07
C VAL A 103 -5.79 -17.89 -0.90
N THR A 104 -6.57 -17.01 -1.50
CA THR A 104 -6.10 -15.95 -2.40
C THR A 104 -5.14 -15.00 -1.68
N LEU A 105 -5.45 -14.62 -0.43
CA LEU A 105 -4.61 -13.75 0.37
C LEU A 105 -3.24 -14.37 0.70
N ILE A 106 -3.21 -15.66 1.04
CA ILE A 106 -1.96 -16.40 1.26
C ILE A 106 -1.16 -16.49 -0.03
N GLY A 107 -1.81 -16.80 -1.15
CA GLY A 107 -1.18 -16.84 -2.47
C GLY A 107 -0.51 -15.52 -2.83
N TRP A 108 -1.17 -14.41 -2.61
CA TRP A 108 -0.60 -13.08 -2.84
C TRP A 108 0.57 -12.75 -1.92
N ALA A 109 0.49 -13.12 -0.65
CA ALA A 109 1.60 -12.91 0.28
C ALA A 109 2.85 -13.67 -0.17
N LEU A 110 2.71 -14.90 -0.61
CA LEU A 110 3.81 -15.71 -1.15
C LEU A 110 4.37 -15.10 -2.45
N GLU A 111 3.51 -14.73 -3.38
CA GLU A 111 3.91 -14.06 -4.62
C GLU A 111 4.64 -12.74 -4.35
N LEU A 112 4.16 -11.95 -3.39
CA LEU A 112 4.81 -10.72 -2.99
C LEU A 112 6.20 -10.97 -2.43
N MET A 113 6.39 -12.01 -1.61
CA MET A 113 7.69 -12.40 -1.07
C MET A 113 8.67 -12.81 -2.18
N GLU A 114 8.23 -13.60 -3.15
CA GLU A 114 9.03 -14.01 -4.31
C GLU A 114 9.47 -12.80 -5.14
N ARG A 115 8.54 -11.90 -5.45
CA ARG A 115 8.82 -10.66 -6.19
C ARG A 115 9.82 -9.76 -5.46
N THR A 116 9.69 -9.63 -4.15
CA THR A 116 10.62 -8.85 -3.32
C THR A 116 12.01 -9.46 -3.30
N GLN A 117 12.09 -10.77 -3.23
CA GLN A 117 13.35 -11.51 -3.26
C GLN A 117 14.06 -11.34 -4.61
N ALA A 118 13.32 -11.39 -5.73
CA ALA A 118 13.84 -11.15 -7.06
C ALA A 118 14.37 -9.70 -7.21
N LEU A 119 13.67 -8.71 -6.68
CA LEU A 119 14.11 -7.32 -6.69
C LEU A 119 15.41 -7.12 -5.89
N ALA A 120 15.51 -7.72 -4.70
CA ALA A 120 16.71 -7.65 -3.88
C ALA A 120 17.92 -8.30 -4.57
N SER A 121 17.72 -9.43 -5.22
CA SER A 121 18.77 -10.13 -5.98
C SER A 121 19.26 -9.31 -7.18
N ALA A 122 18.36 -8.65 -7.91
CA ALA A 122 18.69 -7.78 -9.02
C ALA A 122 19.49 -6.55 -8.58
N GLN A 123 19.15 -5.97 -7.44
CA GLN A 123 19.89 -4.82 -6.87
C GLN A 123 21.27 -5.22 -6.37
N GLY A 124 21.43 -6.40 -5.76
CA GLY A 124 22.69 -6.95 -5.34
C GLY A 124 23.65 -7.16 -6.52
N ALA A 125 23.15 -7.74 -7.62
CA ALA A 125 23.94 -7.96 -8.84
C ALA A 125 24.43 -6.65 -9.49
N GLN A 126 23.65 -5.57 -9.42
CA GLN A 126 24.06 -4.24 -9.92
C GLN A 126 25.11 -3.56 -9.04
N SER A 127 25.13 -3.87 -7.74
CA SER A 127 26.09 -3.29 -6.77
C SER A 127 27.48 -3.95 -6.85
N GLU A 128 27.56 -5.19 -7.34
CA GLU A 128 28.83 -5.92 -7.49
C GLU A 128 29.49 -5.71 -8.86
N ALA A 129 28.78 -5.12 -9.77
CA ALA A 129 29.29 -4.73 -11.09
C ALA A 129 29.82 -3.30 -11.06
#